data_da14c1d81eb2b0db4f91d4436548d56f
#
_entry.id   da14c1d81eb2b0db4f91d4436548d56f
#
_cell.length_a   1.000
_cell.length_b   1.000
_cell.length_c   1.000
_cell.angle_alpha   90.00
_cell.angle_beta   90.00
_cell.angle_gamma   90.00
#
_symmetry.space_group_name_H-M   'P 1'
#
loop_
_entity.id
_entity.type
_entity.pdbx_description
1 polymer ?
#
loop_
_entity_poly.entity_id
_entity_poly.type
_entity_poly.pdbx_seq_one_letter_code
_entity_poly.pdbx_strand_id
1 'polypeptide(L)'
;MIVKTKKFALDKKEYVSISFKRHMKKDWKWLLIPAAIFLLGLVLHFTGTYKNWWIPVVSIVGGGLYVLFWYAQFYAASQMDQNKQMFDKFMYEIDSSKILVKINAKEGGVMKWDSIQSAEKMADAFLLIIGKGQFLRFPFNTFNSEHDLKLFESILKRKELL
;
A
#
# COMPACT_ATOMS: atom_id res chain seq x y z
N MET A 1 23.48 11.95 12.65
CA MET A 1 22.54 12.91 12.03
C MET A 1 21.13 12.36 12.19
N ILE A 2 20.18 13.20 12.64
CA ILE A 2 18.78 12.80 12.91
C ILE A 2 17.89 13.62 11.99
N VAL A 3 17.06 12.93 11.19
CA VAL A 3 16.02 13.54 10.37
C VAL A 3 14.76 13.66 11.23
N LYS A 4 14.15 14.85 11.29
CA LYS A 4 12.89 15.08 12.00
C LYS A 4 11.80 15.45 11.00
N THR A 5 10.63 14.85 11.17
CA THR A 5 9.45 15.21 10.36
C THR A 5 8.52 16.14 11.11
N LYS A 6 7.70 16.87 10.41
CA LYS A 6 6.50 17.50 10.97
C LYS A 6 5.54 16.41 11.43
N LYS A 7 4.59 16.78 12.29
CA LYS A 7 3.53 15.87 12.74
C LYS A 7 2.51 15.69 11.61
N PHE A 8 2.27 14.44 11.19
CA PHE A 8 1.32 14.11 10.13
C PHE A 8 0.58 12.80 10.42
N ALA A 9 -0.52 12.58 9.73
CA ALA A 9 -1.30 11.35 9.79
C ALA A 9 -1.40 10.74 8.39
N LEU A 10 -1.54 9.44 8.32
CA LEU A 10 -1.93 8.75 7.09
C LEU A 10 -3.43 8.93 6.87
N ASP A 11 -3.83 9.45 5.71
CA ASP A 11 -5.26 9.53 5.36
C ASP A 11 -5.82 8.15 5.03
N LYS A 12 -7.05 7.86 5.49
CA LYS A 12 -7.72 6.57 5.27
C LYS A 12 -7.94 6.27 3.77
N LYS A 13 -8.27 7.28 2.98
CA LYS A 13 -8.46 7.12 1.52
C LYS A 13 -7.14 6.80 0.83
N GLU A 14 -6.06 7.47 1.24
CA GLU A 14 -4.71 7.17 0.75
C GLU A 14 -4.29 5.74 1.11
N TYR A 15 -4.54 5.31 2.35
CA TYR A 15 -4.28 3.93 2.78
C TYR A 15 -4.98 2.91 1.89
N VAL A 16 -6.29 3.09 1.66
CA VAL A 16 -7.09 2.20 0.80
C VAL A 16 -6.53 2.18 -0.63
N SER A 17 -6.27 3.36 -1.20
CA SER A 17 -5.76 3.50 -2.57
C SER A 17 -4.40 2.81 -2.75
N ILE A 18 -3.46 3.07 -1.82
CA ILE A 18 -2.11 2.48 -1.88
C ILE A 18 -2.17 0.96 -1.70
N SER A 19 -2.89 0.49 -0.68
CA SER A 19 -3.04 -0.94 -0.39
C SER A 19 -3.67 -1.69 -1.56
N PHE A 20 -4.73 -1.14 -2.12
CA PHE A 20 -5.43 -1.72 -3.27
C PHE A 20 -4.53 -1.77 -4.52
N LYS A 21 -3.88 -0.66 -4.87
CA LYS A 21 -2.96 -0.62 -6.02
C LYS A 21 -1.81 -1.61 -5.89
N ARG A 22 -1.23 -1.70 -4.69
CA ARG A 22 -0.14 -2.66 -4.42
C ARG A 22 -0.61 -4.10 -4.52
N HIS A 23 -1.79 -4.41 -3.96
CA HIS A 23 -2.38 -5.74 -4.07
C HIS A 23 -2.62 -6.10 -5.53
N MET A 24 -3.28 -5.22 -6.29
CA MET A 24 -3.54 -5.45 -7.71
C MET A 24 -2.25 -5.62 -8.53
N LYS A 25 -1.19 -4.84 -8.24
CA LYS A 25 0.10 -4.99 -8.92
C LYS A 25 0.78 -6.32 -8.60
N LYS A 26 0.67 -6.80 -7.36
CA LYS A 26 1.29 -8.05 -6.93
C LYS A 26 0.53 -9.27 -7.42
N ASP A 27 -0.78 -9.24 -7.31
CA ASP A 27 -1.66 -10.40 -7.50
C ASP A 27 -2.50 -10.31 -8.80
N TRP A 28 -2.10 -9.46 -9.75
CA TRP A 28 -2.79 -9.26 -11.03
C TRP A 28 -3.01 -10.54 -11.83
N LYS A 29 -2.15 -11.54 -11.62
CA LYS A 29 -2.24 -12.86 -12.28
C LYS A 29 -3.57 -13.56 -12.02
N TRP A 30 -4.20 -13.30 -10.88
CA TRP A 30 -5.52 -13.86 -10.57
C TRP A 30 -6.62 -13.35 -11.51
N LEU A 31 -6.44 -12.16 -12.09
CA LEU A 31 -7.37 -11.63 -13.10
C LEU A 31 -7.24 -12.34 -14.46
N LEU A 32 -6.16 -13.08 -14.68
CA LEU A 32 -6.01 -13.90 -15.90
C LEU A 32 -7.01 -15.06 -15.93
N ILE A 33 -7.48 -15.55 -14.78
CA ILE A 33 -8.44 -16.66 -14.72
C ILE A 33 -9.79 -16.23 -15.32
N PRO A 34 -10.47 -15.18 -14.83
CA PRO A 34 -11.72 -14.72 -15.46
C PRO A 34 -11.49 -14.25 -16.90
N ALA A 35 -10.33 -13.67 -17.23
CA ALA A 35 -10.01 -13.28 -18.60
C ALA A 35 -9.92 -14.50 -19.54
N ALA A 36 -9.28 -15.58 -19.12
CA ALA A 36 -9.19 -16.82 -19.88
C ALA A 36 -10.58 -17.48 -20.06
N ILE A 37 -11.41 -17.51 -19.00
CA ILE A 37 -12.78 -18.02 -19.07
C ILE A 37 -13.62 -17.18 -20.04
N PHE A 38 -13.46 -15.86 -20.00
CA PHE A 38 -14.15 -14.95 -20.92
C PHE A 38 -13.79 -15.25 -22.38
N LEU A 39 -12.49 -15.35 -22.68
CA LEU A 39 -12.02 -15.66 -24.05
C LEU A 39 -12.52 -17.03 -24.53
N LEU A 40 -12.45 -18.05 -23.65
CA LEU A 40 -12.99 -19.38 -23.96
C LEU A 40 -14.50 -19.30 -24.26
N GLY A 41 -15.24 -18.56 -23.46
CA GLY A 41 -16.68 -18.35 -23.68
C GLY A 41 -16.99 -17.69 -25.03
N LEU A 42 -16.17 -16.72 -25.44
CA LEU A 42 -16.30 -16.11 -26.77
C LEU A 42 -16.03 -17.13 -27.90
N VAL A 43 -14.95 -17.91 -27.78
CA VAL A 43 -14.62 -18.95 -28.76
C VAL A 43 -15.78 -19.94 -28.92
N LEU A 44 -16.32 -20.45 -27.79
CA LEU A 44 -17.44 -21.40 -27.81
C LEU A 44 -18.72 -20.77 -28.41
N HIS A 45 -18.94 -19.49 -28.19
CA HIS A 45 -20.06 -18.78 -28.76
C HIS A 45 -19.95 -18.63 -30.29
N PHE A 46 -18.78 -18.15 -30.76
CA PHE A 46 -18.56 -17.92 -32.22
C PHE A 46 -18.42 -19.20 -33.03
N THR A 47 -17.94 -20.28 -32.44
CA THR A 47 -17.92 -21.62 -33.09
C THR A 47 -19.28 -22.30 -33.15
N GLY A 48 -20.30 -21.69 -32.49
CA GLY A 48 -21.66 -22.25 -32.46
C GLY A 48 -21.80 -23.44 -31.48
N THR A 49 -20.74 -23.85 -30.81
CA THR A 49 -20.74 -24.96 -29.83
C THR A 49 -21.59 -24.62 -28.62
N TYR A 50 -21.52 -23.37 -28.16
CA TYR A 50 -22.33 -22.88 -27.04
C TYR A 50 -22.83 -21.48 -27.33
N LYS A 51 -24.09 -21.35 -27.68
CA LYS A 51 -24.68 -20.08 -28.15
C LYS A 51 -25.12 -19.14 -27.02
N ASN A 52 -25.00 -19.57 -25.75
CA ASN A 52 -25.43 -18.76 -24.62
C ASN A 52 -24.30 -17.84 -24.12
N TRP A 53 -24.66 -16.61 -23.73
CA TRP A 53 -23.73 -15.60 -23.20
C TRP A 53 -23.37 -15.78 -21.72
N TRP A 54 -23.86 -16.82 -21.05
CA TRP A 54 -23.64 -17.00 -19.62
C TRP A 54 -22.16 -17.07 -19.23
N ILE A 55 -21.33 -17.78 -20.00
CA ILE A 55 -19.89 -17.93 -19.68
C ILE A 55 -19.19 -16.58 -19.72
N PRO A 56 -19.26 -15.78 -20.80
CA PRO A 56 -18.70 -14.43 -20.82
C PRO A 56 -19.23 -13.52 -19.71
N VAL A 57 -20.55 -13.53 -19.46
CA VAL A 57 -21.17 -12.70 -18.44
C VAL A 57 -20.68 -13.06 -17.03
N VAL A 58 -20.70 -14.33 -16.67
CA VAL A 58 -20.25 -14.80 -15.35
C VAL A 58 -18.76 -14.51 -15.13
N SER A 59 -17.93 -14.61 -16.17
CA SER A 59 -16.50 -14.28 -16.05
C SER A 59 -16.25 -12.79 -15.77
N ILE A 60 -16.98 -11.88 -16.42
CA ILE A 60 -16.91 -10.45 -16.17
C ILE A 60 -17.39 -10.13 -14.74
N VAL A 61 -18.55 -10.69 -14.37
CA VAL A 61 -19.10 -10.49 -13.02
C VAL A 61 -18.14 -11.01 -11.95
N GLY A 62 -17.60 -12.22 -12.14
CA GLY A 62 -16.63 -12.81 -11.22
C GLY A 62 -15.36 -11.99 -11.08
N GLY A 63 -14.80 -11.50 -12.19
CA GLY A 63 -13.66 -10.60 -12.19
C GLY A 63 -13.95 -9.27 -11.48
N GLY A 64 -15.13 -8.69 -11.74
CA GLY A 64 -15.59 -7.47 -11.08
C GLY A 64 -15.77 -7.66 -9.57
N LEU A 65 -16.38 -8.76 -9.14
CA LEU A 65 -16.56 -9.10 -7.72
C LEU A 65 -15.22 -9.31 -7.02
N TYR A 66 -14.23 -9.92 -7.68
CA TYR A 66 -12.88 -10.05 -7.13
C TYR A 66 -12.25 -8.67 -6.83
N VAL A 67 -12.34 -7.74 -7.78
CA VAL A 67 -11.81 -6.38 -7.60
C VAL A 67 -12.54 -5.63 -6.48
N LEU A 68 -13.87 -5.69 -6.47
CA LEU A 68 -14.71 -5.07 -5.44
C LEU A 68 -14.46 -5.66 -4.05
N PHE A 69 -14.28 -6.98 -3.95
CA PHE A 69 -13.96 -7.65 -2.69
C PHE A 69 -12.68 -7.11 -2.07
N TRP A 70 -11.60 -7.00 -2.83
CA TRP A 70 -10.34 -6.50 -2.30
C TRP A 70 -10.39 -5.00 -1.94
N TYR A 71 -11.11 -4.21 -2.74
CA TYR A 71 -11.35 -2.81 -2.39
C TYR A 71 -12.11 -2.69 -1.06
N ALA A 72 -13.20 -3.46 -0.91
CA ALA A 72 -13.99 -3.49 0.32
C ALA A 72 -13.19 -3.96 1.54
N GLN A 73 -12.30 -4.96 1.37
CA GLN A 73 -11.40 -5.44 2.42
C GLN A 73 -10.49 -4.33 2.95
N PHE A 74 -9.83 -3.58 2.07
CA PHE A 74 -8.95 -2.49 2.50
C PHE A 74 -9.74 -1.32 3.09
N TYR A 75 -10.93 -1.05 2.55
CA TYR A 75 -11.83 -0.06 3.13
C TYR A 75 -12.27 -0.46 4.54
N ALA A 76 -12.73 -1.69 4.74
CA ALA A 76 -13.10 -2.21 6.04
C ALA A 76 -11.92 -2.17 7.02
N ALA A 77 -10.71 -2.59 6.59
CA ALA A 77 -9.50 -2.52 7.40
C ALA A 77 -9.21 -1.09 7.89
N SER A 78 -9.48 -0.06 7.06
CA SER A 78 -9.29 1.34 7.43
C SER A 78 -10.30 1.85 8.47
N GLN A 79 -11.42 1.15 8.68
CA GLN A 79 -12.45 1.53 9.65
C GLN A 79 -12.38 0.75 10.96
N MET A 80 -11.61 -0.34 11.00
CA MET A 80 -11.49 -1.19 12.19
C MET A 80 -10.82 -0.44 13.35
N ASP A 81 -11.35 -0.60 14.57
CA ASP A 81 -10.84 0.05 15.79
C ASP A 81 -9.39 -0.34 16.09
N GLN A 82 -9.01 -1.58 15.83
CA GLN A 82 -7.63 -2.07 15.99
C GLN A 82 -6.62 -1.35 15.09
N ASN A 83 -7.06 -0.73 14.01
CA ASN A 83 -6.20 -0.02 13.06
C ASN A 83 -6.24 1.50 13.24
N LYS A 84 -7.05 2.02 14.18
CA LYS A 84 -7.18 3.48 14.41
C LYS A 84 -5.84 4.15 14.64
N GLN A 85 -4.95 3.52 15.41
CA GLN A 85 -3.63 4.04 15.70
C GLN A 85 -2.77 4.31 14.46
N MET A 86 -3.00 3.59 13.34
CA MET A 86 -2.26 3.83 12.09
C MET A 86 -2.59 5.19 11.45
N PHE A 87 -3.74 5.77 11.81
CA PHE A 87 -4.26 7.02 11.27
C PHE A 87 -4.09 8.20 12.24
N ASP A 88 -3.47 7.98 13.39
CA ASP A 88 -3.13 9.03 14.33
C ASP A 88 -1.99 9.90 13.81
N LYS A 89 -1.90 11.12 14.34
CA LYS A 89 -0.83 12.04 13.96
C LYS A 89 0.44 11.71 14.72
N PHE A 90 1.47 11.33 13.98
CA PHE A 90 2.80 11.04 14.50
C PHE A 90 3.84 12.03 13.98
N MET A 91 4.87 12.22 14.78
CA MET A 91 6.13 12.84 14.39
C MET A 91 7.21 11.76 14.43
N TYR A 92 8.10 11.77 13.46
CA TYR A 92 9.17 10.79 13.36
C TYR A 92 10.53 11.46 13.54
N GLU A 93 11.39 10.84 14.36
CA GLU A 93 12.81 11.14 14.42
C GLU A 93 13.56 9.91 13.94
N ILE A 94 14.30 10.07 12.85
CA ILE A 94 14.88 8.99 12.08
C ILE A 94 16.39 9.13 12.10
N ASP A 95 17.07 8.11 12.53
CA ASP A 95 18.50 8.00 12.44
C ASP A 95 18.94 6.68 11.77
N SER A 96 20.23 6.45 11.60
CA SER A 96 20.75 5.24 10.98
C SER A 96 20.53 3.97 11.80
N SER A 97 20.15 4.07 13.07
CA SER A 97 19.98 2.92 13.97
C SER A 97 18.50 2.57 14.21
N LYS A 98 17.63 3.56 14.25
CA LYS A 98 16.22 3.41 14.63
C LYS A 98 15.34 4.52 14.09
N ILE A 99 14.04 4.28 14.12
CA ILE A 99 12.98 5.25 13.86
C ILE A 99 12.20 5.43 15.16
N LEU A 100 12.24 6.64 15.72
CA LEU A 100 11.42 6.99 16.86
C LEU A 100 10.09 7.52 16.35
N VAL A 101 8.99 6.91 16.79
CA VAL A 101 7.63 7.32 16.50
C VAL A 101 7.11 8.05 17.72
N LYS A 102 6.77 9.33 17.60
CA LYS A 102 6.32 10.16 18.72
C LYS A 102 4.88 10.62 18.52
N ILE A 103 4.04 10.35 19.48
CA ILE A 103 2.66 10.88 19.57
C ILE A 103 2.72 12.29 20.18
N ASN A 104 3.47 12.42 21.27
CA ASN A 104 3.74 13.69 21.98
C ASN A 104 5.16 13.65 22.59
N ALA A 105 5.51 14.65 23.39
CA ALA A 105 6.86 14.76 23.99
C ALA A 105 7.22 13.61 24.95
N LYS A 106 6.21 12.94 25.53
CA LYS A 106 6.39 11.89 26.57
C LYS A 106 6.07 10.49 26.08
N GLU A 107 5.26 10.37 25.02
CA GLU A 107 4.76 9.09 24.51
C GLU A 107 5.26 8.83 23.11
N GLY A 108 5.76 7.63 22.88
CA GLY A 108 6.25 7.20 21.59
C GLY A 108 6.74 5.77 21.61
N GLY A 109 7.12 5.28 20.46
CA GLY A 109 7.67 3.94 20.26
C GLY A 109 8.97 3.98 19.48
N VAL A 110 9.72 2.90 19.54
CA VAL A 110 10.93 2.69 18.76
C VAL A 110 10.65 1.63 17.74
N MET A 111 10.87 1.95 16.47
CA MET A 111 10.84 0.99 15.38
C MET A 111 12.27 0.73 14.90
N LYS A 112 12.63 -0.53 14.78
CA LYS A 112 13.92 -0.96 14.22
C LYS A 112 13.84 -1.01 12.69
N TRP A 113 14.96 -0.74 12.04
CA TRP A 113 15.07 -0.86 10.59
C TRP A 113 14.80 -2.27 10.09
N ASP A 114 15.14 -3.29 10.86
CA ASP A 114 14.91 -4.71 10.54
C ASP A 114 13.42 -5.07 10.38
N SER A 115 12.52 -4.22 10.90
CA SER A 115 11.08 -4.37 10.72
C SER A 115 10.60 -3.93 9.33
N ILE A 116 11.46 -3.26 8.55
CA ILE A 116 11.12 -2.72 7.24
C ILE A 116 11.63 -3.68 6.18
N GLN A 117 10.75 -4.19 5.35
CA GLN A 117 11.08 -5.14 4.29
C GLN A 117 11.64 -4.48 3.04
N SER A 118 11.13 -3.30 2.69
CA SER A 118 11.57 -2.52 1.52
C SER A 118 11.04 -1.10 1.61
N ALA A 119 11.61 -0.21 0.82
CA ALA A 119 11.08 1.13 0.61
C ALA A 119 10.80 1.38 -0.87
N GLU A 120 9.82 2.22 -1.17
CA GLU A 120 9.48 2.66 -2.52
C GLU A 120 9.44 4.17 -2.54
N LYS A 121 10.08 4.78 -3.54
CA LYS A 121 9.98 6.22 -3.79
C LYS A 121 8.80 6.47 -4.72
N MET A 122 7.77 7.12 -4.20
CA MET A 122 6.60 7.57 -4.98
C MET A 122 6.85 9.00 -5.51
N ALA A 123 5.91 9.54 -6.27
CA ALA A 123 6.03 10.89 -6.81
C ALA A 123 6.06 11.98 -5.72
N ASP A 124 5.41 11.74 -4.57
CA ASP A 124 5.19 12.72 -3.51
C ASP A 124 5.55 12.24 -2.10
N ALA A 125 6.03 10.98 -1.97
CA ALA A 125 6.31 10.37 -0.68
C ALA A 125 7.31 9.23 -0.78
N PHE A 126 7.93 8.86 0.34
CA PHE A 126 8.52 7.55 0.54
C PHE A 126 7.52 6.61 1.21
N LEU A 127 7.45 5.39 0.74
CA LEU A 127 6.63 4.33 1.32
C LEU A 127 7.54 3.24 1.88
N LEU A 128 7.52 3.05 3.20
CA LEU A 128 8.26 1.97 3.86
C LEU A 128 7.31 0.82 4.17
N ILE A 129 7.65 -0.36 3.70
CA ILE A 129 6.81 -1.55 3.79
C ILE A 129 7.27 -2.39 4.97
N ILE A 130 6.35 -2.63 5.90
CA ILE A 130 6.60 -3.43 7.10
C ILE A 130 6.09 -4.85 6.91
N GLY A 131 4.94 -5.00 6.24
CA GLY A 131 4.32 -6.30 6.00
C GLY A 131 3.13 -6.24 5.05
N LYS A 132 2.35 -7.31 5.00
CA LYS A 132 1.13 -7.36 4.18
C LYS A 132 0.11 -6.34 4.71
N GLY A 133 -0.15 -5.28 3.92
CA GLY A 133 -1.09 -4.22 4.28
C GLY A 133 -0.61 -3.25 5.35
N GLN A 134 0.64 -3.38 5.82
CA GLN A 134 1.26 -2.48 6.80
C GLN A 134 2.39 -1.72 6.15
N PHE A 135 2.30 -0.40 6.15
CA PHE A 135 3.32 0.49 5.61
C PHE A 135 3.30 1.85 6.34
N LEU A 136 4.43 2.54 6.29
CA LEU A 136 4.54 3.94 6.68
C LEU A 136 4.72 4.78 5.42
N ARG A 137 3.94 5.83 5.28
CA ARG A 137 4.07 6.81 4.20
C ARG A 137 4.67 8.08 4.76
N PHE A 138 5.74 8.57 4.16
CA PHE A 138 6.43 9.81 4.50
C PHE A 138 6.29 10.80 3.35
N PRO A 139 5.26 11.66 3.34
CA PRO A 139 5.10 12.71 2.34
C PRO A 139 6.30 13.67 2.33
N PHE A 140 6.77 14.08 1.16
CA PHE A 140 7.95 14.94 1.04
C PHE A 140 7.77 16.28 1.76
N ASN A 141 6.56 16.83 1.80
CA ASN A 141 6.23 18.08 2.49
C ASN A 141 6.25 17.99 4.02
N THR A 142 6.39 16.80 4.58
CA THR A 142 6.51 16.58 6.04
C THR A 142 7.93 16.72 6.54
N PHE A 143 8.93 16.68 5.65
CA PHE A 143 10.31 16.96 6.01
C PHE A 143 10.50 18.47 6.25
N ASN A 144 11.40 18.82 7.17
CA ASN A 144 11.64 20.23 7.51
C ASN A 144 12.47 20.95 6.45
N SER A 145 13.31 20.22 5.71
CA SER A 145 14.18 20.76 4.66
C SER A 145 14.42 19.72 3.55
N GLU A 146 14.86 20.22 2.38
CA GLU A 146 15.34 19.32 1.31
C GLU A 146 16.59 18.51 1.74
N HIS A 147 17.38 19.04 2.64
CA HIS A 147 18.52 18.34 3.21
C HIS A 147 18.06 17.12 3.98
N ASP A 148 17.03 17.25 4.83
CA ASP A 148 16.45 16.13 5.58
C ASP A 148 15.87 15.06 4.65
N LEU A 149 15.21 15.48 3.58
CA LEU A 149 14.68 14.57 2.56
C LEU A 149 15.80 13.76 1.88
N LYS A 150 16.87 14.43 1.45
CA LYS A 150 18.03 13.77 0.82
C LYS A 150 18.77 12.88 1.82
N LEU A 151 18.88 13.31 3.08
CA LEU A 151 19.49 12.52 4.14
C LEU A 151 18.67 11.25 4.41
N PHE A 152 17.35 11.35 4.47
CA PHE A 152 16.46 10.20 4.62
C PHE A 152 16.61 9.22 3.44
N GLU A 153 16.60 9.71 2.21
CA GLU A 153 16.85 8.89 1.01
C GLU A 153 18.21 8.17 1.08
N SER A 154 19.25 8.87 1.53
CA SER A 154 20.59 8.32 1.73
C SER A 154 20.63 7.21 2.80
N ILE A 155 19.83 7.35 3.88
CA ILE A 155 19.70 6.31 4.89
C ILE A 155 19.03 5.07 4.28
N LEU A 156 17.95 5.24 3.52
CA LEU A 156 17.24 4.13 2.86
C LEU A 156 18.15 3.37 1.91
N LYS A 157 18.94 4.08 1.09
CA LYS A 157 19.92 3.46 0.18
C LYS A 157 21.02 2.69 0.92
N ARG A 158 21.54 3.24 2.02
CA ARG A 158 22.55 2.56 2.86
C ARG A 158 22.01 1.32 3.55
N LYS A 159 20.70 1.26 3.77
CA LYS A 159 20.02 0.10 4.33
C LYS A 159 19.57 -0.92 3.28
N GLU A 160 19.90 -0.66 2.01
CA GLU A 160 19.49 -1.51 0.87
C GLU A 160 17.96 -1.71 0.77
N LEU A 161 17.22 -0.71 1.21
CA LEU A 161 15.74 -0.76 1.22
C LEU A 161 15.13 -0.13 -0.05
N LEU A 162 15.89 0.77 -0.73
CA LEU A 162 15.45 1.56 -1.88
C LEU A 162 16.29 1.24 -3.10
#